data_663d0de51329cd3b50167ec886eb5ae7
#
_entry.id   663d0de51329cd3b50167ec886eb5ae7
#
_cell.length_a   1.000
_cell.length_b   1.000
_cell.length_c   1.000
_cell.angle_alpha   90.00
_cell.angle_beta   90.00
_cell.angle_gamma   90.00
#
_symmetry.space_group_name_H-M   'P 1'
#
loop_
_entity.id
_entity.type
_entity.pdbx_description
1 polymer ?
#
loop_
_entity_poly.entity_id
_entity_poly.type
_entity_poly.pdbx_seq_one_letter_code
_entity_poly.pdbx_strand_id
1 'polypeptide(L)'
;LGDVYKRQEKKQQEAACEAEVKALIQQTYALKAIAEKGLKSSISAAKAEYKTLPAEQQTKTKKIMICLSKTGELTSLQSYCDKEMGRIVSQLRTVLKENGQSTELADQVMSTYKAEKSQRYAELKNKLYNG
;
A
#
# COMPACT_ATOMS: atom_id res chain seq x y z
N LEU A 1 -40.01 6.29 25.95
CA LEU A 1 -39.49 7.38 25.06
C LEU A 1 -37.95 7.45 25.09
N GLY A 2 -37.33 7.44 26.28
CA GLY A 2 -35.87 7.52 26.41
C GLY A 2 -35.14 6.36 25.76
N ASP A 3 -35.69 5.15 25.87
CA ASP A 3 -35.08 3.94 25.28
C ASP A 3 -35.08 3.96 23.75
N VAL A 4 -36.15 4.52 23.15
CA VAL A 4 -36.27 4.65 21.70
C VAL A 4 -35.21 5.62 21.18
N TYR A 5 -35.01 6.76 21.83
CA TYR A 5 -33.99 7.74 21.45
C TYR A 5 -32.58 7.17 21.61
N LYS A 6 -32.29 6.44 22.67
CA LYS A 6 -30.98 5.79 22.88
C LYS A 6 -30.68 4.76 21.82
N ARG A 7 -31.69 3.99 21.38
CA ARG A 7 -31.51 3.02 20.29
C ARG A 7 -31.22 3.70 18.96
N GLN A 8 -31.91 4.81 18.69
CA GLN A 8 -31.66 5.59 17.46
C GLN A 8 -30.28 6.22 17.46
N GLU A 9 -29.84 6.81 18.58
CA GLU A 9 -28.50 7.37 18.73
C GLU A 9 -27.43 6.30 18.53
N LYS A 10 -27.61 5.11 19.11
CA LYS A 10 -26.69 4.00 18.96
C LYS A 10 -26.59 3.54 17.50
N LYS A 11 -27.73 3.42 16.81
CA LYS A 11 -27.76 3.06 15.39
C LYS A 11 -27.06 4.10 14.53
N GLN A 12 -27.26 5.38 14.84
CA GLN A 12 -26.59 6.48 14.12
C GLN A 12 -25.08 6.45 14.35
N GLN A 13 -24.63 6.18 15.57
CA GLN A 13 -23.21 6.02 15.89
C GLN A 13 -22.59 4.82 15.17
N GLU A 14 -23.28 3.69 15.14
CA GLU A 14 -22.83 2.51 14.42
C GLU A 14 -22.72 2.77 12.93
N ALA A 15 -23.70 3.45 12.34
CA ALA A 15 -23.67 3.81 10.92
C ALA A 15 -22.53 4.79 10.61
N ALA A 16 -22.29 5.78 11.48
CA ALA A 16 -21.18 6.71 11.33
C ALA A 16 -19.84 6.00 11.44
N CYS A 17 -19.70 5.08 12.38
CA CYS A 17 -18.50 4.25 12.54
C CYS A 17 -18.24 3.42 11.29
N GLU A 18 -19.25 2.74 10.75
CA GLU A 18 -19.13 1.95 9.53
C GLU A 18 -18.69 2.81 8.35
N ALA A 19 -19.24 4.03 8.22
CA ALA A 19 -18.86 4.96 7.15
C ALA A 19 -17.40 5.40 7.26
N GLU A 20 -16.92 5.72 8.47
CA GLU A 20 -15.53 6.10 8.70
C GLU A 20 -14.58 4.94 8.43
N VAL A 21 -14.91 3.74 8.91
CA VAL A 21 -14.13 2.52 8.66
C VAL A 21 -14.06 2.25 7.15
N LYS A 22 -15.18 2.31 6.46
CA LYS A 22 -15.23 2.10 5.01
C LYS A 22 -14.37 3.12 4.26
N ALA A 23 -14.43 4.39 4.65
CA ALA A 23 -13.61 5.44 4.04
C ALA A 23 -12.10 5.17 4.23
N LEU A 24 -11.70 4.74 5.42
CA LEU A 24 -10.31 4.39 5.71
C LEU A 24 -9.85 3.16 4.91
N ILE A 25 -10.69 2.14 4.80
CA ILE A 25 -10.39 0.96 3.98
C ILE A 25 -10.25 1.36 2.50
N GLN A 26 -11.08 2.24 2.00
CA GLN A 26 -10.95 2.76 0.62
C GLN A 26 -9.61 3.49 0.42
N GLN A 27 -9.13 4.22 1.43
CA GLN A 27 -7.80 4.84 1.39
C GLN A 27 -6.69 3.80 1.29
N THR A 28 -6.83 2.64 1.95
CA THR A 28 -5.84 1.56 1.81
C THR A 28 -5.79 1.02 0.39
N TYR A 29 -6.93 0.86 -0.26
CA TYR A 29 -6.98 0.41 -1.66
C TYR A 29 -6.37 1.44 -2.61
N ALA A 30 -6.61 2.72 -2.39
CA ALA A 30 -6.00 3.79 -3.19
C ALA A 30 -4.47 3.77 -3.05
N LEU A 31 -3.97 3.56 -1.83
CA LEU A 31 -2.55 3.49 -1.55
C LEU A 31 -1.91 2.26 -2.22
N LYS A 32 -2.60 1.12 -2.18
CA LYS A 32 -2.18 -0.10 -2.88
C LYS A 32 -2.05 0.15 -4.38
N ALA A 33 -3.03 0.82 -4.99
CA ALA A 33 -3.00 1.16 -6.40
C ALA A 33 -1.79 2.04 -6.75
N ILE A 34 -1.45 3.02 -5.91
CA ILE A 34 -0.27 3.86 -6.07
C ILE A 34 1.02 3.01 -6.05
N ALA A 35 1.13 2.10 -5.09
CA ALA A 35 2.30 1.21 -4.97
C ALA A 35 2.44 0.29 -6.18
N GLU A 36 1.35 -0.32 -6.64
CA GLU A 36 1.35 -1.21 -7.81
C GLU A 36 1.68 -0.46 -9.09
N LYS A 37 1.14 0.74 -9.28
CA LYS A 37 1.43 1.58 -10.44
C LYS A 37 2.90 1.98 -10.47
N GLY A 38 3.46 2.36 -9.33
CA GLY A 38 4.88 2.70 -9.21
C GLY A 38 5.77 1.53 -9.56
N LEU A 39 5.45 0.34 -9.08
CA LEU A 39 6.18 -0.89 -9.40
C LEU A 39 6.16 -1.17 -10.91
N LYS A 40 4.99 -1.16 -11.52
CA LYS A 40 4.84 -1.41 -12.97
C LYS A 40 5.58 -0.36 -13.80
N SER A 41 5.48 0.90 -13.43
CA SER A 41 6.17 2.00 -14.12
C SER A 41 7.69 1.83 -14.06
N SER A 42 8.22 1.47 -12.88
CA SER A 42 9.66 1.24 -12.71
C SER A 42 10.16 0.06 -13.49
N ILE A 43 9.41 -1.04 -13.55
CA ILE A 43 9.76 -2.23 -14.33
C ILE A 43 9.78 -1.87 -15.82
N SER A 44 8.75 -1.18 -16.32
CA SER A 44 8.65 -0.77 -17.70
C SER A 44 9.79 0.20 -18.09
N ALA A 45 10.09 1.16 -17.23
CA ALA A 45 11.18 2.13 -17.45
C ALA A 45 12.54 1.43 -17.49
N ALA A 46 12.78 0.47 -16.59
CA ALA A 46 14.04 -0.28 -16.58
C ALA A 46 14.22 -1.09 -17.87
N LYS A 47 13.18 -1.78 -18.30
CA LYS A 47 13.22 -2.56 -19.55
C LYS A 47 13.44 -1.68 -20.77
N ALA A 48 12.75 -0.54 -20.84
CA ALA A 48 12.90 0.41 -21.95
C ALA A 48 14.33 0.98 -21.98
N GLU A 49 14.87 1.40 -20.85
CA GLU A 49 16.21 1.94 -20.74
C GLU A 49 17.27 0.93 -21.19
N TYR A 50 17.15 -0.32 -20.77
CA TYR A 50 18.05 -1.38 -21.20
C TYR A 50 17.99 -1.62 -22.71
N LYS A 51 16.79 -1.65 -23.28
CA LYS A 51 16.58 -1.89 -24.71
C LYS A 51 17.12 -0.77 -25.61
N THR A 52 17.18 0.46 -25.09
CA THR A 52 17.72 1.61 -25.83
C THR A 52 19.24 1.65 -25.87
N LEU A 53 19.92 0.83 -25.09
CA LEU A 53 21.37 0.76 -25.10
C LEU A 53 21.87 0.11 -26.39
N PRO A 54 23.04 0.55 -26.93
CA PRO A 54 23.70 -0.19 -28.00
C PRO A 54 23.95 -1.64 -27.63
N ALA A 55 23.95 -2.55 -28.60
CA ALA A 55 24.08 -3.98 -28.35
C ALA A 55 25.30 -4.34 -27.48
N GLU A 56 26.44 -3.71 -27.73
CA GLU A 56 27.66 -3.92 -26.95
C GLU A 56 27.57 -3.43 -25.49
N GLN A 57 26.61 -2.56 -25.17
CA GLN A 57 26.35 -2.07 -23.82
C GLN A 57 25.22 -2.83 -23.11
N GLN A 58 24.53 -3.72 -23.80
CA GLN A 58 23.48 -4.55 -23.18
C GLN A 58 24.12 -5.71 -22.40
N THR A 59 24.85 -5.34 -21.37
CA THR A 59 25.57 -6.30 -20.51
C THR A 59 24.83 -6.52 -19.21
N LYS A 60 25.17 -7.60 -18.51
CA LYS A 60 24.64 -7.91 -17.18
C LYS A 60 24.95 -6.79 -16.18
N THR A 61 26.14 -6.19 -16.27
CA THR A 61 26.55 -5.06 -15.40
C THR A 61 25.64 -3.86 -15.60
N LYS A 62 25.36 -3.49 -16.84
CA LYS A 62 24.45 -2.36 -17.17
C LYS A 62 23.04 -2.65 -16.67
N LYS A 63 22.56 -3.88 -16.86
CA LYS A 63 21.24 -4.30 -16.35
C LYS A 63 21.14 -4.13 -14.84
N ILE A 64 22.15 -4.55 -14.10
CA ILE A 64 22.21 -4.40 -12.64
C ILE A 64 22.19 -2.94 -12.23
N MET A 65 22.97 -2.08 -12.91
CA MET A 65 23.01 -0.65 -12.64
C MET A 65 21.65 0.01 -12.83
N ILE A 66 20.95 -0.32 -13.91
CA ILE A 66 19.59 0.18 -14.18
C ILE A 66 18.62 -0.28 -13.08
N CYS A 67 18.68 -1.56 -12.70
CA CYS A 67 17.84 -2.11 -11.65
C CYS A 67 18.07 -1.43 -10.30
N LEU A 68 19.33 -1.16 -9.95
CA LEU A 68 19.67 -0.45 -8.71
C LEU A 68 19.11 0.97 -8.69
N SER A 69 19.18 1.66 -9.82
CA SER A 69 18.60 3.01 -9.97
C SER A 69 17.08 2.99 -9.72
N LYS A 70 16.37 2.06 -10.34
CA LYS A 70 14.90 1.93 -10.16
C LYS A 70 14.52 1.49 -8.75
N THR A 71 15.33 0.66 -8.12
CA THR A 71 15.12 0.25 -6.72
C THR A 71 15.20 1.46 -5.78
N GLY A 72 16.15 2.40 -6.03
CA GLY A 72 16.27 3.63 -5.28
C GLY A 72 15.01 4.50 -5.38
N GLU A 73 14.46 4.67 -6.57
CA GLU A 73 13.19 5.38 -6.78
C GLU A 73 12.04 4.73 -6.04
N LEU A 74 11.95 3.40 -6.09
CA LEU A 74 10.91 2.64 -5.41
C LEU A 74 11.02 2.69 -3.89
N THR A 75 12.23 2.82 -3.35
CA THR A 75 12.43 2.98 -1.91
C THR A 75 11.76 4.25 -1.39
N SER A 76 11.83 5.36 -2.11
CA SER A 76 11.15 6.60 -1.75
C SER A 76 9.63 6.44 -1.79
N LEU A 77 9.11 5.80 -2.82
CA LEU A 77 7.67 5.50 -2.92
C LEU A 77 7.22 4.57 -1.79
N GLN A 78 8.03 3.57 -1.48
CA GLN A 78 7.74 2.62 -0.40
C GLN A 78 7.68 3.32 0.96
N SER A 79 8.61 4.25 1.23
CA SER A 79 8.62 5.03 2.46
C SER A 79 7.35 5.88 2.58
N TYR A 80 6.91 6.50 1.49
CA TYR A 80 5.65 7.24 1.45
C TYR A 80 4.46 6.31 1.77
N CYS A 81 4.40 5.16 1.14
CA CYS A 81 3.31 4.19 1.36
C CYS A 81 3.30 3.67 2.80
N ASP A 82 4.46 3.36 3.37
CA ASP A 82 4.59 2.89 4.75
C ASP A 82 4.06 3.94 5.74
N LYS A 83 4.43 5.20 5.53
CA LYS A 83 4.00 6.31 6.38
C LYS A 83 2.50 6.53 6.30
N GLU A 84 1.95 6.54 5.09
CA GLU A 84 0.51 6.73 4.88
C GLU A 84 -0.30 5.56 5.42
N MET A 85 0.18 4.33 5.25
CA MET A 85 -0.48 3.15 5.81
C MET A 85 -0.48 3.20 7.34
N GLY A 86 0.63 3.61 7.96
CA GLY A 86 0.71 3.81 9.40
C GLY A 86 -0.31 4.82 9.90
N ARG A 87 -0.49 5.93 9.18
CA ARG A 87 -1.50 6.95 9.50
C ARG A 87 -2.93 6.37 9.41
N ILE A 88 -3.23 5.68 8.34
CA ILE A 88 -4.56 5.07 8.11
C ILE A 88 -4.87 4.06 9.21
N VAL A 89 -3.94 3.16 9.50
CA VAL A 89 -4.13 2.12 10.53
C VAL A 89 -4.31 2.75 11.92
N SER A 90 -3.55 3.80 12.22
CA SER A 90 -3.69 4.53 13.49
C SER A 90 -5.08 5.17 13.62
N GLN A 91 -5.57 5.82 12.57
CA GLN A 91 -6.91 6.39 12.54
C GLN A 91 -7.99 5.31 12.67
N LEU A 92 -7.80 4.18 12.00
CA LEU A 92 -8.71 3.04 12.08
C LEU A 92 -8.80 2.51 13.51
N ARG A 93 -7.68 2.35 14.20
CA ARG A 93 -7.65 1.95 15.61
C ARG A 93 -8.43 2.92 16.49
N THR A 94 -8.22 4.21 16.28
CA THR A 94 -8.89 5.27 17.05
C THR A 94 -10.40 5.21 16.86
N VAL A 95 -10.87 5.13 15.61
CA VAL A 95 -12.29 5.02 15.29
C VAL A 95 -12.91 3.78 15.94
N LEU A 96 -12.25 2.64 15.81
CA LEU A 96 -12.75 1.38 16.39
C LEU A 96 -12.82 1.47 17.92
N LYS A 97 -11.78 1.98 18.58
CA LYS A 97 -11.76 2.12 20.05
C LYS A 97 -12.84 3.08 20.54
N GLU A 98 -12.99 4.23 19.89
CA GLU A 98 -13.99 5.23 20.28
C GLU A 98 -15.43 4.69 20.17
N ASN A 99 -15.63 3.71 19.33
CA ASN A 99 -16.95 3.08 19.13
C ASN A 99 -17.09 1.72 19.84
N GLY A 100 -16.17 1.41 20.75
CA GLY A 100 -16.22 0.16 21.52
C GLY A 100 -16.01 -1.10 20.70
N GLN A 101 -15.42 -0.97 19.52
CA GLN A 101 -15.15 -2.07 18.61
C GLN A 101 -13.75 -2.65 18.83
N SER A 102 -13.57 -3.93 18.46
CA SER A 102 -12.26 -4.57 18.46
C SER A 102 -11.34 -3.89 17.46
N THR A 103 -10.05 -3.77 17.80
CA THR A 103 -9.01 -3.23 16.90
C THR A 103 -8.42 -4.29 15.95
N GLU A 104 -8.98 -5.50 15.94
CA GLU A 104 -8.50 -6.61 15.12
C GLU A 104 -8.45 -6.27 13.64
N LEU A 105 -9.44 -5.53 13.13
CA LEU A 105 -9.46 -5.11 11.73
C LEU A 105 -8.23 -4.27 11.38
N ALA A 106 -7.81 -3.36 12.27
CA ALA A 106 -6.61 -2.56 12.06
C ALA A 106 -5.36 -3.43 11.99
N ASP A 107 -5.26 -4.46 12.83
CA ASP A 107 -4.17 -5.42 12.81
C ASP A 107 -4.15 -6.21 11.51
N GLN A 108 -5.32 -6.65 11.03
CA GLN A 108 -5.46 -7.36 9.77
C GLN A 108 -5.04 -6.50 8.57
N VAL A 109 -5.43 -5.23 8.55
CA VAL A 109 -5.03 -4.29 7.49
C VAL A 109 -3.51 -4.16 7.44
N MET A 110 -2.87 -3.98 8.59
CA MET A 110 -1.41 -3.85 8.64
C MET A 110 -0.71 -5.15 8.22
N SER A 111 -1.19 -6.30 8.68
CA SER A 111 -0.63 -7.62 8.30
C SER A 111 -0.74 -7.87 6.80
N THR A 112 -1.89 -7.57 6.22
CA THR A 112 -2.13 -7.69 4.77
C THR A 112 -1.19 -6.77 3.99
N TYR A 113 -1.04 -5.53 4.44
CA TYR A 113 -0.13 -4.57 3.83
C TYR A 113 1.31 -5.08 3.81
N LYS A 114 1.80 -5.60 4.94
CA LYS A 114 3.16 -6.14 5.04
C LYS A 114 3.38 -7.34 4.14
N ALA A 115 2.39 -8.23 4.04
CA ALA A 115 2.44 -9.39 3.15
C ALA A 115 2.50 -8.97 1.68
N GLU A 116 1.64 -8.04 1.28
CA GLU A 116 1.61 -7.52 -0.09
C GLU A 116 2.91 -6.77 -0.44
N LYS A 117 3.46 -6.03 0.50
CA LYS A 117 4.76 -5.36 0.34
C LYS A 117 5.86 -6.37 0.05
N SER A 118 5.92 -7.46 0.81
CA SER A 118 6.91 -8.53 0.59
C SER A 118 6.75 -9.17 -0.78
N GLN A 119 5.52 -9.40 -1.22
CA GLN A 119 5.22 -9.94 -2.56
C GLN A 119 5.68 -8.99 -3.67
N ARG A 120 5.45 -7.69 -3.50
CA ARG A 120 5.89 -6.68 -4.47
C ARG A 120 7.42 -6.65 -4.61
N TYR A 121 8.14 -6.77 -3.48
CA TYR A 121 9.60 -6.84 -3.51
C TYR A 121 10.10 -8.08 -4.23
N ALA A 122 9.50 -9.23 -3.96
CA ALA A 122 9.83 -10.48 -4.64
C ALA A 122 9.58 -10.38 -6.15
N GLU A 123 8.44 -9.80 -6.54
CA GLU A 123 8.08 -9.57 -7.94
C GLU A 123 9.06 -8.62 -8.63
N LEU A 124 9.45 -7.53 -7.95
CA LEU A 124 10.43 -6.57 -8.46
C LEU A 124 11.76 -7.27 -8.75
N LYS A 125 12.29 -8.00 -7.78
CA LYS A 125 13.55 -8.76 -7.95
C LYS A 125 13.46 -9.72 -9.12
N ASN A 126 12.38 -10.49 -9.19
CA ASN A 126 12.19 -11.47 -10.24
C ASN A 126 12.16 -10.82 -11.62
N LYS A 127 11.38 -9.77 -11.80
CA LYS A 127 11.19 -9.11 -13.11
C LYS A 127 12.38 -8.26 -13.53
N LEU A 128 13.09 -7.62 -12.59
CA LEU A 128 14.25 -6.78 -12.92
C LEU A 128 15.53 -7.60 -13.10
N TYR A 129 15.78 -8.60 -12.23
CA TYR A 129 17.03 -9.35 -12.26
C TYR A 129 16.97 -10.65 -13.05
N ASN A 130 15.78 -11.26 -13.15
CA ASN A 130 15.61 -12.56 -13.81
C ASN A 130 14.75 -12.48 -15.09
N GLY A 131 14.18 -11.33 -15.37
CA GLY A 131 13.37 -11.09 -16.57
C GLY A 131 14.14 -10.29 -17.67
#